data_18d189e8e2209881177ab9e1921d407c
#
_entry.id   18d189e8e2209881177ab9e1921d407c
#
_cell.length_a   1.000
_cell.length_b   1.000
_cell.length_c   1.000
_cell.angle_alpha   90.00
_cell.angle_beta   90.00
_cell.angle_gamma   90.00
#
_symmetry.space_group_name_H-M   'P 1'
#
loop_
_entity.id
_entity.type
_entity.pdbx_description
1 polymer ?
#
loop_
_entity_poly.entity_id
_entity_poly.type
_entity_poly.pdbx_seq_one_letter_code
_entity_poly.pdbx_strand_id
1 'polypeptide(L)'
;LPLISRDKPKKSGSKLGLILINNNHFTQKSMSDSHPYKWLSKSLETIRLANWYRTPKTIYSLPQAVVNIDGRPMTMFASNNYLGLAGDNRLAAAATSAIAKYGTGATGSRLVSGHLPLHQELESAIANLKQTEAALVFSSGYLANLGTISAIVGMRDLVLGDTYNHACLKQGAVLSGAKFHNYKHLDVDDLAQQLKEQRHLYRRCLITTDTVFSMDGDLAPLTEIMALANQYECMVLVDEAHGTGVFGNQGGGLVQALGIKTPLIQVGTLSKALGSLGGYVAGSQELIDFLRNRASTWIYTTALSPADTAAGLAAVQIVQTEPERRAQLWHNVDYLRRGLAGLETNSTTDSQNLKQKFKLIAADSPILPLQVGDIPQTLKVAAHLREAGIFAPAIRPPTVPTARLRFTVMATHTQAQLEHLITTLQEVNDI
;
A
#
# COMPACT_ATOMS: atom_id res chain seq x y z
N LEU A 1 22.31 15.02 -62.18
CA LEU A 1 23.76 15.11 -62.38
C LEU A 1 24.20 16.58 -62.31
N PRO A 2 25.25 17.01 -61.58
CA PRO A 2 26.53 16.32 -61.49
C PRO A 2 27.04 16.11 -60.02
N LEU A 3 28.04 15.26 -59.98
CA LEU A 3 28.99 14.93 -58.93
C LEU A 3 29.64 16.15 -58.23
N ILE A 4 29.80 16.10 -56.88
CA ILE A 4 30.93 16.72 -56.14
C ILE A 4 31.24 15.93 -54.88
N SER A 5 32.47 15.41 -54.89
CA SER A 5 33.49 15.14 -53.84
C SER A 5 33.14 14.68 -52.42
N ARG A 6 33.81 13.57 -52.11
CA ARG A 6 34.10 13.03 -50.80
C ARG A 6 34.90 14.03 -49.94
N ASP A 7 34.41 14.36 -48.74
CA ASP A 7 35.27 14.81 -47.65
C ASP A 7 35.04 13.97 -46.41
N LYS A 8 36.14 13.58 -45.75
CA LYS A 8 36.22 12.71 -44.57
C LYS A 8 35.70 13.45 -43.32
N PRO A 9 34.99 12.79 -42.39
CA PRO A 9 34.64 13.42 -41.16
C PRO A 9 35.86 13.53 -40.23
N LYS A 10 36.13 14.75 -39.78
CA LYS A 10 37.06 15.05 -38.67
C LYS A 10 36.49 14.46 -37.38
N LYS A 11 37.34 13.70 -36.68
CA LYS A 11 37.11 13.27 -35.29
C LYS A 11 37.06 14.52 -34.41
N SER A 12 35.87 14.87 -33.90
CA SER A 12 35.70 15.74 -32.74
C SER A 12 35.36 14.87 -31.54
N GLY A 13 36.34 14.67 -30.66
CA GLY A 13 36.13 14.03 -29.38
C GLY A 13 35.30 14.93 -28.47
N SER A 14 34.05 14.62 -28.27
CA SER A 14 33.26 15.19 -27.17
C SER A 14 33.59 14.43 -25.91
N LYS A 15 34.44 14.99 -25.05
CA LYS A 15 34.58 14.62 -23.66
C LYS A 15 33.22 14.89 -23.01
N LEU A 16 32.46 13.85 -22.64
CA LEU A 16 31.41 13.95 -21.65
C LEU A 16 32.10 14.36 -20.33
N GLY A 17 31.99 15.63 -20.01
CA GLY A 17 32.39 16.14 -18.70
C GLY A 17 31.43 15.57 -17.64
N LEU A 18 31.93 14.67 -16.81
CA LEU A 18 31.30 14.39 -15.53
C LEU A 18 31.13 15.72 -14.79
N ILE A 19 29.90 16.18 -14.65
CA ILE A 19 29.58 17.25 -13.72
C ILE A 19 29.68 16.63 -12.33
N LEU A 20 30.86 16.74 -11.71
CA LEU A 20 31.04 16.60 -10.29
C LEU A 20 30.21 17.71 -9.64
N ILE A 21 29.08 17.36 -9.07
CA ILE A 21 28.36 18.26 -8.17
C ILE A 21 29.26 18.45 -6.95
N ASN A 22 30.03 19.53 -6.96
CA ASN A 22 30.75 20.02 -5.80
C ASN A 22 29.70 20.25 -4.70
N ASN A 23 29.81 19.51 -3.62
CA ASN A 23 29.15 19.83 -2.36
C ASN A 23 29.69 21.19 -1.86
N ASN A 24 29.16 22.26 -2.41
CA ASN A 24 29.35 23.58 -1.84
C ASN A 24 28.69 23.55 -0.44
N HIS A 25 29.53 23.64 0.57
CA HIS A 25 29.14 24.05 1.91
C HIS A 25 28.29 25.34 1.80
N PHE A 26 26.97 25.20 1.81
CA PHE A 26 26.14 26.33 2.16
C PHE A 26 26.49 26.68 3.60
N THR A 27 27.29 27.72 3.78
CA THR A 27 27.48 28.37 5.07
C THR A 27 26.10 28.71 5.60
N GLN A 28 25.66 28.03 6.67
CA GLN A 28 24.45 28.38 7.40
C GLN A 28 24.62 29.83 7.91
N LYS A 29 24.11 30.80 7.14
CA LYS A 29 23.81 32.11 7.67
C LYS A 29 22.80 31.91 8.79
N SER A 30 23.15 32.27 10.03
CA SER A 30 22.22 32.27 11.16
C SER A 30 20.96 33.06 10.75
N MET A 31 19.84 32.39 10.62
CA MET A 31 18.55 33.04 10.34
C MET A 31 18.24 33.96 11.53
N SER A 32 17.94 35.24 11.28
CA SER A 32 17.53 36.20 12.29
C SER A 32 16.39 35.66 13.16
N ASP A 33 16.31 36.08 14.42
CA ASP A 33 15.35 35.58 15.42
C ASP A 33 13.87 35.79 15.05
N SER A 34 13.56 36.54 13.98
CA SER A 34 12.23 36.91 13.51
C SER A 34 11.74 36.14 12.24
N HIS A 35 12.50 35.13 11.76
CA HIS A 35 12.09 34.43 10.52
C HIS A 35 10.89 33.49 10.72
N PRO A 36 9.82 33.59 9.89
CA PRO A 36 8.57 32.82 10.07
C PRO A 36 8.75 31.30 10.11
N TYR A 37 9.82 30.76 9.53
CA TYR A 37 10.11 29.32 9.44
C TYR A 37 11.09 28.81 10.51
N LYS A 38 11.50 29.64 11.50
CA LYS A 38 12.43 29.23 12.56
C LYS A 38 11.94 28.01 13.36
N TRP A 39 10.63 27.86 13.53
CA TRP A 39 10.02 26.74 14.22
C TRP A 39 10.34 25.36 13.58
N LEU A 40 10.61 25.33 12.24
CA LEU A 40 10.94 24.08 11.54
C LEU A 40 12.20 23.42 12.09
N SER A 41 13.25 24.20 12.35
CA SER A 41 14.51 23.68 12.89
C SER A 41 14.30 23.02 14.25
N LYS A 42 13.55 23.68 15.15
CA LYS A 42 13.21 23.13 16.48
C LYS A 42 12.37 21.87 16.37
N SER A 43 11.37 21.85 15.46
CA SER A 43 10.55 20.67 15.22
C SER A 43 11.35 19.50 14.67
N LEU A 44 12.27 19.75 13.74
CA LEU A 44 13.17 18.72 13.20
C LEU A 44 14.13 18.17 14.27
N GLU A 45 14.62 19.00 15.17
CA GLU A 45 15.43 18.56 16.30
C GLU A 45 14.65 17.62 17.21
N THR A 46 13.40 17.98 17.57
CA THR A 46 12.51 17.12 18.35
C THR A 46 12.28 15.77 17.67
N ILE A 47 12.05 15.78 16.36
CA ILE A 47 11.87 14.56 15.55
C ILE A 47 13.13 13.68 15.59
N ARG A 48 14.34 14.28 15.53
CA ARG A 48 15.60 13.53 15.62
C ARG A 48 15.81 12.93 17.01
N LEU A 49 15.61 13.73 18.07
CA LEU A 49 15.74 13.26 19.45
C LEU A 49 14.77 12.11 19.77
N ALA A 50 13.57 12.13 19.20
CA ALA A 50 12.60 11.06 19.35
C ALA A 50 12.89 9.82 18.46
N ASN A 51 13.95 9.80 17.67
CA ASN A 51 14.23 8.77 16.66
C ASN A 51 13.12 8.60 15.60
N TRP A 52 12.38 9.67 15.30
CA TRP A 52 11.30 9.66 14.30
C TRP A 52 11.76 10.21 12.94
N TYR A 53 13.00 10.64 12.82
CA TYR A 53 13.52 11.18 11.56
C TYR A 53 13.53 10.09 10.49
N ARG A 54 12.94 10.41 9.33
CA ARG A 54 12.77 9.49 8.22
C ARG A 54 13.68 9.86 7.05
N THR A 55 14.42 8.88 6.56
CA THR A 55 15.27 9.04 5.37
C THR A 55 14.89 7.98 4.35
N PRO A 56 14.45 8.35 3.13
CA PRO A 56 14.16 7.39 2.08
C PRO A 56 15.44 6.66 1.65
N LYS A 57 15.28 5.40 1.22
CA LYS A 57 16.34 4.63 0.59
C LYS A 57 16.11 4.59 -0.91
N THR A 58 17.16 4.81 -1.70
CA THR A 58 17.08 4.78 -3.16
C THR A 58 17.26 3.35 -3.65
N ILE A 59 16.34 2.91 -4.49
CA ILE A 59 16.37 1.60 -5.16
C ILE A 59 16.80 1.83 -6.60
N TYR A 60 17.85 1.12 -7.04
CA TYR A 60 18.48 1.29 -8.36
C TYR A 60 18.17 0.13 -9.32
N SER A 61 17.08 -0.57 -9.13
CA SER A 61 16.69 -1.73 -9.94
C SER A 61 15.18 -1.80 -10.17
N LEU A 62 14.74 -2.76 -10.98
CA LEU A 62 13.32 -3.10 -11.08
C LEU A 62 12.76 -3.53 -9.72
N PRO A 63 11.45 -3.31 -9.45
CA PRO A 63 10.80 -3.70 -8.20
C PRO A 63 10.52 -5.22 -8.17
N GLN A 64 11.55 -5.99 -7.87
CA GLN A 64 11.54 -7.45 -7.82
C GLN A 64 11.85 -7.97 -6.41
N ALA A 65 11.92 -9.31 -6.23
CA ALA A 65 12.29 -9.94 -4.96
C ALA A 65 13.73 -9.60 -4.54
N VAL A 66 14.62 -9.32 -5.50
CA VAL A 66 15.96 -8.78 -5.24
C VAL A 66 16.06 -7.40 -5.87
N VAL A 67 16.48 -6.44 -5.08
CA VAL A 67 16.69 -5.05 -5.52
C VAL A 67 18.10 -4.57 -5.18
N ASN A 68 18.56 -3.54 -5.88
CA ASN A 68 19.82 -2.89 -5.54
C ASN A 68 19.56 -1.66 -4.65
N ILE A 69 20.10 -1.67 -3.44
CA ILE A 69 20.05 -0.55 -2.49
C ILE A 69 21.48 -0.17 -2.12
N ASP A 70 21.86 1.09 -2.33
CA ASP A 70 23.18 1.61 -2.01
C ASP A 70 24.32 0.77 -2.65
N GLY A 71 24.12 0.23 -3.87
CA GLY A 71 25.09 -0.57 -4.61
C GLY A 71 25.13 -2.07 -4.22
N ARG A 72 24.27 -2.52 -3.31
CA ARG A 72 24.22 -3.91 -2.83
C ARG A 72 22.92 -4.60 -3.22
N PRO A 73 22.96 -5.88 -3.68
CA PRO A 73 21.74 -6.67 -3.85
C PRO A 73 21.12 -6.97 -2.49
N MET A 74 19.81 -6.77 -2.36
CA MET A 74 19.04 -7.01 -1.14
C MET A 74 17.78 -7.80 -1.47
N THR A 75 17.53 -8.88 -0.74
CA THR A 75 16.22 -9.55 -0.76
C THR A 75 15.18 -8.66 -0.08
N MET A 76 14.12 -8.32 -0.82
CA MET A 76 13.16 -7.27 -0.45
C MET A 76 11.95 -7.84 0.30
N PHE A 77 11.91 -7.72 1.61
CA PHE A 77 10.75 -8.07 2.45
C PHE A 77 9.94 -6.84 2.91
N ALA A 78 10.05 -5.72 2.20
CA ALA A 78 9.33 -4.48 2.54
C ALA A 78 8.33 -4.05 1.46
N SER A 79 8.32 -4.69 0.30
CA SER A 79 7.50 -4.29 -0.85
C SER A 79 6.09 -4.88 -0.76
N ASN A 80 5.08 -4.08 -1.10
CA ASN A 80 3.71 -4.55 -1.26
C ASN A 80 3.42 -5.11 -2.68
N ASN A 81 4.45 -5.39 -3.49
CA ASN A 81 4.35 -5.99 -4.81
C ASN A 81 4.09 -7.50 -4.71
N TYR A 82 3.00 -7.90 -4.03
CA TYR A 82 2.72 -9.28 -3.62
C TYR A 82 2.81 -10.30 -4.74
N LEU A 83 2.36 -9.95 -5.94
CA LEU A 83 2.37 -10.83 -7.11
C LEU A 83 3.59 -10.65 -8.02
N GLY A 84 4.49 -9.72 -7.70
CA GLY A 84 5.66 -9.43 -8.53
C GLY A 84 5.35 -8.70 -9.84
N LEU A 85 4.14 -8.16 -10.01
CA LEU A 85 3.67 -7.58 -11.27
C LEU A 85 4.34 -6.26 -11.63
N ALA A 86 4.79 -5.47 -10.65
CA ALA A 86 5.46 -4.19 -10.94
C ALA A 86 6.75 -4.31 -11.77
N GLY A 87 7.37 -5.49 -11.79
CA GLY A 87 8.53 -5.81 -12.64
C GLY A 87 8.20 -6.73 -13.83
N ASP A 88 6.91 -6.98 -14.13
CA ASP A 88 6.50 -7.85 -15.25
C ASP A 88 6.59 -7.09 -16.57
N ASN A 89 7.28 -7.69 -17.55
CA ASN A 89 7.50 -7.08 -18.88
C ASN A 89 6.20 -6.80 -19.64
N ARG A 90 5.11 -7.51 -19.36
CA ARG A 90 3.82 -7.30 -20.00
C ARG A 90 3.17 -5.99 -19.55
N LEU A 91 3.34 -5.60 -18.29
CA LEU A 91 2.89 -4.29 -17.81
C LEU A 91 3.72 -3.17 -18.45
N ALA A 92 5.03 -3.36 -18.56
CA ALA A 92 5.92 -2.41 -19.23
C ALA A 92 5.57 -2.26 -20.72
N ALA A 93 5.27 -3.36 -21.41
CA ALA A 93 4.86 -3.35 -22.82
C ALA A 93 3.52 -2.63 -23.01
N ALA A 94 2.52 -2.90 -22.16
CA ALA A 94 1.23 -2.22 -22.18
C ALA A 94 1.37 -0.72 -21.95
N ALA A 95 2.16 -0.31 -20.96
CA ALA A 95 2.47 1.09 -20.68
C ALA A 95 3.15 1.78 -21.87
N THR A 96 4.16 1.15 -22.47
CA THR A 96 4.89 1.69 -23.62
C THR A 96 3.96 1.87 -24.85
N SER A 97 3.11 0.89 -25.12
CA SER A 97 2.11 0.98 -26.19
C SER A 97 1.12 2.12 -25.96
N ALA A 98 0.66 2.30 -24.72
CA ALA A 98 -0.21 3.40 -24.36
C ALA A 98 0.45 4.77 -24.49
N ILE A 99 1.73 4.89 -24.12
CA ILE A 99 2.50 6.13 -24.33
C ILE A 99 2.61 6.44 -25.82
N ALA A 100 2.91 5.47 -26.66
CA ALA A 100 3.02 5.67 -28.11
C ALA A 100 1.69 6.16 -28.74
N LYS A 101 0.55 5.70 -28.20
CA LYS A 101 -0.78 6.04 -28.75
C LYS A 101 -1.37 7.33 -28.16
N TYR A 102 -1.20 7.58 -26.86
CA TYR A 102 -1.91 8.62 -26.11
C TYR A 102 -0.98 9.66 -25.45
N GLY A 103 0.33 9.52 -25.59
CA GLY A 103 1.31 10.37 -24.91
C GLY A 103 1.52 9.97 -23.44
N THR A 104 2.23 10.81 -22.69
CA THR A 104 2.67 10.53 -21.32
C THR A 104 1.69 10.95 -20.24
N GLY A 105 0.71 11.79 -20.55
CA GLY A 105 -0.23 12.33 -19.57
C GLY A 105 -1.59 12.66 -20.16
N ALA A 106 -2.62 12.70 -19.32
CA ALA A 106 -3.99 13.01 -19.71
C ALA A 106 -4.27 14.52 -19.83
N THR A 107 -3.39 15.38 -19.33
CA THR A 107 -3.38 16.85 -19.41
C THR A 107 -4.61 17.60 -18.86
N GLY A 108 -5.65 16.90 -18.42
CA GLY A 108 -6.87 17.48 -17.88
C GLY A 108 -7.61 16.53 -16.95
N SER A 109 -8.63 17.04 -16.26
CA SER A 109 -9.52 16.19 -15.49
C SER A 109 -10.39 15.32 -16.39
N ARG A 110 -10.92 14.23 -15.82
CA ARG A 110 -11.79 13.28 -16.53
C ARG A 110 -13.01 13.94 -17.18
N LEU A 111 -13.57 14.97 -16.55
CA LEU A 111 -14.77 15.67 -17.03
C LEU A 111 -14.50 16.68 -18.15
N VAL A 112 -13.25 17.09 -18.34
CA VAL A 112 -12.93 18.13 -19.32
C VAL A 112 -12.25 17.52 -20.57
N SER A 113 -11.02 17.03 -20.44
CA SER A 113 -10.22 16.57 -21.58
C SER A 113 -9.41 15.29 -21.30
N GLY A 114 -9.37 14.82 -20.04
CA GLY A 114 -8.50 13.72 -19.62
C GLY A 114 -9.15 12.33 -19.69
N HIS A 115 -10.35 12.16 -20.26
CA HIS A 115 -11.05 10.88 -20.30
C HIS A 115 -10.71 10.07 -21.55
N LEU A 116 -9.88 9.07 -21.41
CA LEU A 116 -9.44 8.18 -22.47
C LEU A 116 -10.25 6.86 -22.49
N PRO A 117 -10.35 6.15 -23.65
CA PRO A 117 -10.93 4.81 -23.71
C PRO A 117 -10.31 3.84 -22.70
N LEU A 118 -8.98 3.90 -22.48
CA LEU A 118 -8.28 3.08 -21.49
C LEU A 118 -8.84 3.20 -20.08
N HIS A 119 -9.35 4.37 -19.69
CA HIS A 119 -9.94 4.55 -18.37
C HIS A 119 -11.26 3.75 -18.25
N GLN A 120 -12.10 3.74 -19.30
CA GLN A 120 -13.35 2.96 -19.32
C GLN A 120 -13.06 1.47 -19.31
N GLU A 121 -12.06 1.02 -20.09
CA GLU A 121 -11.64 -0.38 -20.15
C GLU A 121 -11.14 -0.85 -18.78
N LEU A 122 -10.31 -0.05 -18.11
CA LEU A 122 -9.83 -0.35 -16.75
C LEU A 122 -10.97 -0.37 -15.72
N GLU A 123 -11.88 0.60 -15.75
CA GLU A 123 -13.06 0.66 -14.87
C GLU A 123 -13.95 -0.58 -15.06
N SER A 124 -14.20 -0.99 -16.30
CA SER A 124 -14.95 -2.21 -16.61
C SER A 124 -14.24 -3.48 -16.12
N ALA A 125 -12.91 -3.57 -16.31
CA ALA A 125 -12.13 -4.69 -15.84
C ALA A 125 -12.12 -4.79 -14.30
N ILE A 126 -12.04 -3.66 -13.60
CA ILE A 126 -12.12 -3.60 -12.13
C ILE A 126 -13.52 -4.00 -11.65
N ALA A 127 -14.58 -3.50 -12.27
CA ALA A 127 -15.95 -3.86 -11.92
C ALA A 127 -16.15 -5.39 -12.03
N ASN A 128 -15.66 -6.00 -13.11
CA ASN A 128 -15.69 -7.46 -13.30
C ASN A 128 -14.88 -8.20 -12.23
N LEU A 129 -13.64 -7.75 -11.94
CA LEU A 129 -12.80 -8.35 -10.92
C LEU A 129 -13.46 -8.31 -9.54
N LYS A 130 -14.10 -7.18 -9.21
CA LYS A 130 -14.75 -6.93 -7.91
C LYS A 130 -16.18 -7.48 -7.83
N GLN A 131 -16.71 -8.01 -8.94
CA GLN A 131 -18.09 -8.51 -9.06
C GLN A 131 -19.13 -7.44 -8.68
N THR A 132 -18.93 -6.22 -9.18
CA THR A 132 -19.80 -5.06 -8.97
C THR A 132 -20.35 -4.55 -10.28
N GLU A 133 -21.40 -3.71 -10.24
CA GLU A 133 -22.03 -3.15 -11.43
C GLU A 133 -21.12 -2.15 -12.15
N ALA A 134 -20.33 -1.36 -11.38
CA ALA A 134 -19.47 -0.33 -11.93
C ALA A 134 -18.24 -0.09 -11.05
N ALA A 135 -17.24 0.60 -11.62
CA ALA A 135 -16.09 1.11 -10.90
C ALA A 135 -15.70 2.51 -11.40
N LEU A 136 -14.92 3.21 -10.59
CA LEU A 136 -14.37 4.54 -10.87
C LEU A 136 -12.90 4.59 -10.48
N VAL A 137 -12.02 4.98 -11.41
CA VAL A 137 -10.57 5.05 -11.19
C VAL A 137 -10.17 6.44 -10.72
N PHE A 138 -9.32 6.48 -9.70
CA PHE A 138 -8.72 7.66 -9.08
C PHE A 138 -7.19 7.65 -9.24
N SER A 139 -6.54 8.79 -9.03
CA SER A 139 -5.08 8.92 -9.12
C SER A 139 -4.33 8.14 -8.03
N SER A 140 -4.98 7.75 -6.94
CA SER A 140 -4.45 6.86 -5.90
C SER A 140 -5.56 6.28 -5.04
N GLY A 141 -5.30 5.16 -4.34
CA GLY A 141 -6.23 4.61 -3.33
C GLY A 141 -6.49 5.58 -2.17
N TYR A 142 -5.49 6.40 -1.83
CA TYR A 142 -5.64 7.46 -0.84
C TYR A 142 -6.73 8.46 -1.23
N LEU A 143 -6.68 8.98 -2.47
CA LEU A 143 -7.67 9.92 -3.01
C LEU A 143 -9.02 9.25 -3.26
N ALA A 144 -9.06 7.97 -3.59
CA ALA A 144 -10.30 7.20 -3.71
C ALA A 144 -11.06 7.15 -2.38
N ASN A 145 -10.38 6.84 -1.27
CA ASN A 145 -10.97 6.86 0.07
C ASN A 145 -11.43 8.26 0.49
N LEU A 146 -10.55 9.27 0.38
CA LEU A 146 -10.90 10.65 0.77
C LEU A 146 -12.12 11.16 0.01
N GLY A 147 -12.10 10.99 -1.32
CA GLY A 147 -13.17 11.49 -2.20
C GLY A 147 -14.49 10.77 -1.96
N THR A 148 -14.45 9.46 -1.79
CA THR A 148 -15.64 8.66 -1.55
C THR A 148 -16.29 9.01 -0.22
N ILE A 149 -15.54 8.95 0.87
CA ILE A 149 -16.08 9.20 2.21
C ILE A 149 -16.62 10.64 2.29
N SER A 150 -15.84 11.63 1.84
CA SER A 150 -16.29 13.03 1.90
C SER A 150 -17.46 13.36 0.97
N ALA A 151 -17.73 12.53 -0.04
CA ALA A 151 -18.89 12.70 -0.92
C ALA A 151 -20.18 12.12 -0.33
N ILE A 152 -20.10 10.97 0.39
CA ILE A 152 -21.29 10.19 0.78
C ILE A 152 -21.80 10.52 2.19
N VAL A 153 -20.97 11.07 3.07
CA VAL A 153 -21.34 11.48 4.43
C VAL A 153 -20.99 12.95 4.68
N GLY A 154 -21.61 13.56 5.69
CA GLY A 154 -21.40 14.96 6.07
C GLY A 154 -21.83 15.24 7.51
N MET A 155 -21.94 16.51 7.90
CA MET A 155 -22.13 17.00 9.28
C MET A 155 -23.29 16.34 10.07
N ARG A 156 -24.31 15.78 9.40
CA ARG A 156 -25.45 15.11 10.04
C ARG A 156 -25.31 13.60 10.10
N ASP A 157 -24.17 13.07 9.70
CA ASP A 157 -23.94 11.64 9.54
C ASP A 157 -22.86 11.17 10.54
N LEU A 158 -22.85 9.86 10.82
CA LEU A 158 -21.89 9.18 11.69
C LEU A 158 -20.92 8.36 10.81
N VAL A 159 -19.65 8.34 11.17
CA VAL A 159 -18.67 7.40 10.66
C VAL A 159 -18.08 6.61 11.83
N LEU A 160 -18.18 5.30 11.78
CA LEU A 160 -17.54 4.37 12.72
C LEU A 160 -16.38 3.69 12.00
N GLY A 161 -15.15 3.84 12.50
CA GLY A 161 -13.96 3.27 11.87
C GLY A 161 -13.14 2.44 12.83
N ASP A 162 -12.54 1.34 12.34
CA ASP A 162 -11.59 0.59 13.15
C ASP A 162 -10.42 1.47 13.60
N THR A 163 -9.97 1.29 14.84
CA THR A 163 -8.85 2.07 15.40
C THR A 163 -7.56 1.95 14.60
N TYR A 164 -7.32 0.83 13.91
CA TYR A 164 -6.13 0.60 13.09
C TYR A 164 -6.31 0.89 11.61
N ASN A 165 -7.46 1.40 11.19
CA ASN A 165 -7.70 1.82 9.83
C ASN A 165 -6.57 2.70 9.29
N HIS A 166 -6.29 2.54 8.01
CA HIS A 166 -5.37 3.40 7.29
C HIS A 166 -5.76 4.88 7.41
N ALA A 167 -4.77 5.76 7.48
CA ALA A 167 -4.97 7.19 7.72
C ALA A 167 -5.96 7.85 6.74
N CYS A 168 -6.06 7.39 5.49
CA CYS A 168 -6.99 7.94 4.50
C CYS A 168 -8.45 7.76 4.89
N LEU A 169 -8.83 6.65 5.53
CA LEU A 169 -10.20 6.42 6.02
C LEU A 169 -10.57 7.44 7.12
N LYS A 170 -9.67 7.61 8.09
CA LYS A 170 -9.84 8.61 9.17
C LYS A 170 -9.90 10.04 8.63
N GLN A 171 -8.99 10.38 7.73
CA GLN A 171 -8.94 11.72 7.13
C GLN A 171 -10.13 11.99 6.21
N GLY A 172 -10.63 10.98 5.50
CA GLY A 172 -11.88 11.09 4.73
C GLY A 172 -13.08 11.41 5.62
N ALA A 173 -13.18 10.74 6.78
CA ALA A 173 -14.22 11.02 7.77
C ALA A 173 -14.11 12.45 8.33
N VAL A 174 -12.92 12.90 8.69
CA VAL A 174 -12.68 14.29 9.15
C VAL A 174 -13.01 15.30 8.07
N LEU A 175 -12.57 15.07 6.84
CA LEU A 175 -12.83 15.97 5.69
C LEU A 175 -14.33 16.10 5.38
N SER A 176 -15.11 15.05 5.58
CA SER A 176 -16.55 15.05 5.36
C SER A 176 -17.32 15.97 6.32
N GLY A 177 -16.72 16.29 7.48
CA GLY A 177 -17.38 16.97 8.59
C GLY A 177 -18.36 16.08 9.39
N ALA A 178 -18.46 14.78 9.07
CA ALA A 178 -19.28 13.84 9.82
C ALA A 178 -18.73 13.62 11.24
N LYS A 179 -19.59 13.19 12.15
CA LYS A 179 -19.13 12.75 13.46
C LYS A 179 -18.35 11.46 13.30
N PHE A 180 -17.10 11.46 13.72
CA PHE A 180 -16.21 10.30 13.61
C PHE A 180 -15.92 9.71 14.98
N HIS A 181 -16.08 8.38 15.10
CA HIS A 181 -15.64 7.60 16.27
C HIS A 181 -14.87 6.38 15.81
N ASN A 182 -13.86 6.01 16.60
CA ASN A 182 -13.20 4.72 16.42
C ASN A 182 -13.91 3.67 17.28
N TYR A 183 -14.08 2.46 16.74
CA TYR A 183 -14.29 1.26 17.54
C TYR A 183 -12.94 0.54 17.73
N LYS A 184 -12.86 -0.29 18.77
CA LYS A 184 -11.64 -1.04 19.07
C LYS A 184 -11.32 -2.00 17.94
N HIS A 185 -10.04 -2.16 17.69
CA HIS A 185 -9.54 -2.98 16.60
C HIS A 185 -10.11 -4.41 16.64
N LEU A 186 -10.74 -4.83 15.52
CA LEU A 186 -11.43 -6.12 15.33
C LEU A 186 -12.53 -6.44 16.34
N ASP A 187 -12.92 -5.51 17.21
CA ASP A 187 -13.89 -5.72 18.28
C ASP A 187 -15.32 -5.43 17.76
N VAL A 188 -16.01 -6.51 17.37
CA VAL A 188 -17.38 -6.46 16.85
C VAL A 188 -18.37 -6.08 17.95
N ASP A 189 -18.10 -6.44 19.21
CA ASP A 189 -18.96 -6.11 20.33
C ASP A 189 -18.91 -4.61 20.65
N ASP A 190 -17.72 -4.00 20.60
CA ASP A 190 -17.56 -2.55 20.74
C ASP A 190 -18.26 -1.80 19.60
N LEU A 191 -18.15 -2.30 18.36
CA LEU A 191 -18.90 -1.75 17.21
C LEU A 191 -20.42 -1.84 17.44
N ALA A 192 -20.92 -3.00 17.87
CA ALA A 192 -22.34 -3.21 18.14
C ALA A 192 -22.87 -2.29 19.24
N GLN A 193 -22.10 -2.11 20.32
CA GLN A 193 -22.44 -1.18 21.40
C GLN A 193 -22.52 0.26 20.89
N GLN A 194 -21.54 0.72 20.12
CA GLN A 194 -21.54 2.09 19.56
C GLN A 194 -22.72 2.31 18.59
N LEU A 195 -23.05 1.32 17.77
CA LEU A 195 -24.22 1.37 16.88
C LEU A 195 -25.52 1.48 17.69
N LYS A 196 -25.69 0.65 18.71
CA LYS A 196 -26.86 0.68 19.60
C LYS A 196 -27.05 2.06 20.28
N GLU A 197 -25.96 2.65 20.74
CA GLU A 197 -25.99 3.91 21.49
C GLU A 197 -26.15 5.14 20.57
N GLN A 198 -25.61 5.11 19.37
CA GLN A 198 -25.43 6.34 18.58
C GLN A 198 -26.17 6.35 17.24
N ARG A 199 -26.41 5.19 16.58
CA ARG A 199 -26.95 5.16 15.21
C ARG A 199 -28.21 5.99 15.02
N HIS A 200 -29.13 5.95 15.98
CA HIS A 200 -30.41 6.65 15.93
C HIS A 200 -30.31 8.17 16.02
N LEU A 201 -29.15 8.72 16.41
CA LEU A 201 -28.91 10.15 16.54
C LEU A 201 -28.52 10.82 15.20
N TYR A 202 -28.23 10.02 14.19
CA TYR A 202 -27.68 10.49 12.92
C TYR A 202 -28.54 10.06 11.73
N ARG A 203 -28.54 10.89 10.68
CA ARG A 203 -29.29 10.62 9.46
C ARG A 203 -28.80 9.34 8.76
N ARG A 204 -27.46 9.20 8.59
CA ARG A 204 -26.79 8.05 7.98
C ARG A 204 -25.63 7.62 8.86
N CYS A 205 -25.24 6.37 8.70
CA CYS A 205 -24.03 5.83 9.32
C CYS A 205 -23.20 5.14 8.25
N LEU A 206 -21.88 5.36 8.29
CA LEU A 206 -20.90 4.67 7.47
C LEU A 206 -19.93 3.92 8.39
N ILE A 207 -19.82 2.61 8.22
CA ILE A 207 -18.79 1.79 8.86
C ILE A 207 -17.62 1.71 7.87
N THR A 208 -16.39 1.96 8.34
CA THR A 208 -15.17 1.90 7.52
C THR A 208 -14.16 0.94 8.12
N THR A 209 -13.56 0.07 7.30
CA THR A 209 -12.50 -0.84 7.73
C THR A 209 -11.54 -1.16 6.58
N ASP A 210 -10.25 -1.37 6.89
CA ASP A 210 -9.36 -2.12 6.00
C ASP A 210 -9.78 -3.59 6.00
N THR A 211 -9.74 -4.28 4.87
CA THR A 211 -10.00 -5.73 4.84
C THR A 211 -8.81 -6.52 5.34
N VAL A 212 -7.61 -5.98 5.11
CA VAL A 212 -6.32 -6.49 5.60
C VAL A 212 -5.54 -5.33 6.18
N PHE A 213 -5.26 -5.36 7.47
CA PHE A 213 -4.58 -4.25 8.13
C PHE A 213 -3.09 -4.22 7.80
N SER A 214 -2.62 -3.08 7.36
CA SER A 214 -1.31 -2.94 6.71
C SER A 214 -0.11 -3.22 7.61
N MET A 215 -0.25 -3.08 8.94
CA MET A 215 0.84 -3.21 9.91
C MET A 215 0.82 -4.52 10.68
N ASP A 216 -0.35 -5.12 10.83
CA ASP A 216 -0.57 -6.34 11.59
C ASP A 216 -0.86 -7.55 10.71
N GLY A 217 -1.34 -7.33 9.48
CA GLY A 217 -1.60 -8.39 8.51
C GLY A 217 -2.82 -9.25 8.83
N ASP A 218 -3.57 -8.88 9.85
CA ASP A 218 -4.83 -9.50 10.25
C ASP A 218 -6.01 -9.05 9.36
N LEU A 219 -7.12 -9.78 9.46
CA LEU A 219 -8.29 -9.61 8.62
C LEU A 219 -9.44 -9.01 9.40
N ALA A 220 -10.18 -8.09 8.77
CA ALA A 220 -11.42 -7.59 9.33
C ALA A 220 -12.49 -8.70 9.44
N PRO A 221 -13.28 -8.75 10.52
CA PRO A 221 -14.42 -9.66 10.68
C PRO A 221 -15.61 -9.18 9.83
N LEU A 222 -15.45 -9.24 8.49
CA LEU A 222 -16.39 -8.61 7.55
C LEU A 222 -17.79 -9.22 7.63
N THR A 223 -17.91 -10.50 7.87
CA THR A 223 -19.22 -11.18 7.96
C THR A 223 -20.06 -10.60 9.10
N GLU A 224 -19.45 -10.41 10.26
CA GLU A 224 -20.05 -9.84 11.44
C GLU A 224 -20.34 -8.34 11.28
N ILE A 225 -19.39 -7.61 10.68
CA ILE A 225 -19.58 -6.18 10.34
C ILE A 225 -20.78 -6.00 9.40
N MET A 226 -20.90 -6.84 8.37
CA MET A 226 -22.03 -6.80 7.43
C MET A 226 -23.37 -7.15 8.10
N ALA A 227 -23.36 -8.09 9.04
CA ALA A 227 -24.56 -8.42 9.82
C ALA A 227 -25.03 -7.22 10.65
N LEU A 228 -24.12 -6.55 11.36
CA LEU A 228 -24.43 -5.33 12.11
C LEU A 228 -24.86 -4.18 11.20
N ALA A 229 -24.19 -4.00 10.06
CA ALA A 229 -24.56 -2.97 9.09
C ALA A 229 -25.99 -3.15 8.58
N ASN A 230 -26.39 -4.38 8.27
CA ASN A 230 -27.77 -4.70 7.87
C ASN A 230 -28.76 -4.43 9.02
N GLN A 231 -28.44 -4.85 10.24
CA GLN A 231 -29.31 -4.67 11.42
C GLN A 231 -29.56 -3.18 11.74
N TYR A 232 -28.54 -2.35 11.56
CA TYR A 232 -28.60 -0.93 11.92
C TYR A 232 -28.74 0.02 10.70
N GLU A 233 -29.00 -0.53 9.52
CA GLU A 233 -29.15 0.24 8.25
C GLU A 233 -27.95 1.17 8.02
N CYS A 234 -26.74 0.61 8.06
CA CYS A 234 -25.49 1.32 7.83
C CYS A 234 -24.92 1.00 6.47
N MET A 235 -24.27 2.01 5.85
CA MET A 235 -23.39 1.79 4.71
C MET A 235 -22.06 1.18 5.21
N VAL A 236 -21.43 0.36 4.37
CA VAL A 236 -20.08 -0.17 4.65
C VAL A 236 -19.14 0.21 3.53
N LEU A 237 -17.96 0.73 3.89
CA LEU A 237 -16.83 0.94 3.00
C LEU A 237 -15.66 0.11 3.48
N VAL A 238 -15.14 -0.73 2.58
CA VAL A 238 -13.96 -1.55 2.85
C VAL A 238 -12.79 -1.13 1.97
N ASP A 239 -11.61 -1.01 2.56
CA ASP A 239 -10.36 -0.79 1.83
C ASP A 239 -9.69 -2.14 1.54
N GLU A 240 -9.73 -2.54 0.28
CA GLU A 240 -9.15 -3.77 -0.26
C GLU A 240 -7.71 -3.57 -0.78
N ALA A 241 -7.02 -2.52 -0.35
CA ALA A 241 -5.69 -2.20 -0.87
C ALA A 241 -4.67 -3.34 -0.67
N HIS A 242 -4.81 -4.13 0.39
CA HIS A 242 -3.99 -5.30 0.66
C HIS A 242 -4.71 -6.63 0.33
N GLY A 243 -6.00 -6.58 0.00
CA GLY A 243 -6.80 -7.75 -0.35
C GLY A 243 -6.84 -8.03 -1.86
N THR A 244 -6.96 -6.98 -2.68
CA THR A 244 -7.04 -7.10 -4.14
C THR A 244 -5.81 -7.76 -4.74
N GLY A 245 -6.02 -8.76 -5.59
CA GLY A 245 -4.98 -9.60 -6.19
C GLY A 245 -4.49 -10.72 -5.28
N VAL A 246 -4.76 -10.65 -3.97
CA VAL A 246 -4.23 -11.57 -2.94
C VAL A 246 -5.28 -12.61 -2.54
N PHE A 247 -6.50 -12.19 -2.28
CA PHE A 247 -7.61 -13.03 -1.83
C PHE A 247 -8.64 -13.26 -2.94
N GLY A 248 -9.43 -14.31 -2.78
CA GLY A 248 -10.50 -14.70 -3.70
C GLY A 248 -10.01 -15.49 -4.90
N ASN A 249 -10.88 -16.33 -5.43
CA ASN A 249 -10.55 -17.27 -6.52
C ASN A 249 -10.08 -16.55 -7.79
N GLN A 250 -10.61 -15.36 -8.06
CA GLN A 250 -10.22 -14.53 -9.20
C GLN A 250 -9.32 -13.36 -8.80
N GLY A 251 -8.90 -13.27 -7.51
CA GLY A 251 -8.11 -12.15 -7.01
C GLY A 251 -8.92 -10.90 -6.71
N GLY A 252 -10.23 -11.02 -6.54
CA GLY A 252 -11.12 -9.89 -6.27
C GLY A 252 -11.02 -9.32 -4.86
N GLY A 253 -10.27 -9.97 -3.94
CA GLY A 253 -10.08 -9.51 -2.56
C GLY A 253 -10.83 -10.34 -1.53
N LEU A 254 -10.84 -9.86 -0.29
CA LEU A 254 -11.44 -10.56 0.85
C LEU A 254 -12.98 -10.62 0.74
N VAL A 255 -13.61 -9.58 0.22
CA VAL A 255 -15.07 -9.57 -0.06
C VAL A 255 -15.45 -10.74 -0.95
N GLN A 256 -14.70 -10.97 -2.04
CA GLN A 256 -14.91 -12.11 -2.92
C GLN A 256 -14.63 -13.45 -2.24
N ALA A 257 -13.54 -13.53 -1.45
CA ALA A 257 -13.15 -14.75 -0.75
C ALA A 257 -14.21 -15.21 0.25
N LEU A 258 -14.87 -14.28 0.92
CA LEU A 258 -15.96 -14.54 1.88
C LEU A 258 -17.33 -14.70 1.22
N GLY A 259 -17.43 -14.51 -0.10
CA GLY A 259 -18.69 -14.65 -0.84
C GLY A 259 -19.75 -13.61 -0.47
N ILE A 260 -19.35 -12.44 0.03
CA ILE A 260 -20.27 -11.36 0.42
C ILE A 260 -20.94 -10.79 -0.82
N LYS A 261 -22.27 -10.84 -0.86
CA LYS A 261 -23.12 -10.35 -1.97
C LYS A 261 -23.92 -9.10 -1.62
N THR A 262 -24.02 -8.77 -0.33
CA THR A 262 -24.69 -7.55 0.14
C THR A 262 -23.97 -6.33 -0.42
N PRO A 263 -24.69 -5.32 -0.91
CA PRO A 263 -24.09 -4.10 -1.44
C PRO A 263 -23.17 -3.42 -0.42
N LEU A 264 -21.96 -3.11 -0.84
CA LEU A 264 -20.97 -2.36 -0.07
C LEU A 264 -20.06 -1.58 -1.01
N ILE A 265 -19.31 -0.62 -0.47
CA ILE A 265 -18.36 0.20 -1.20
C ILE A 265 -16.99 -0.46 -1.07
N GLN A 266 -16.42 -0.90 -2.20
CA GLN A 266 -15.09 -1.50 -2.25
C GLN A 266 -14.10 -0.47 -2.79
N VAL A 267 -13.15 -0.06 -1.96
CA VAL A 267 -12.03 0.81 -2.38
C VAL A 267 -10.78 -0.04 -2.47
N GLY A 268 -9.88 0.31 -3.38
CA GLY A 268 -8.59 -0.38 -3.47
C GLY A 268 -7.56 0.44 -4.24
N THR A 269 -6.42 -0.19 -4.48
CA THR A 269 -5.30 0.45 -5.17
C THR A 269 -4.75 -0.42 -6.30
N LEU A 270 -4.23 0.24 -7.32
CA LEU A 270 -3.47 -0.39 -8.41
C LEU A 270 -1.97 -0.51 -8.05
N SER A 271 -1.50 0.14 -6.96
CA SER A 271 -0.08 0.36 -6.69
C SER A 271 0.60 -0.71 -5.82
N LYS A 272 -0.11 -1.76 -5.44
CA LYS A 272 0.43 -2.87 -4.64
C LYS A 272 0.49 -4.16 -5.46
N ALA A 273 -0.40 -5.12 -5.21
CA ALA A 273 -0.42 -6.39 -5.95
C ALA A 273 -0.56 -6.22 -7.47
N LEU A 274 -1.26 -5.18 -7.93
CA LEU A 274 -1.45 -4.87 -9.35
C LEU A 274 -0.26 -4.13 -9.98
N GLY A 275 0.76 -3.75 -9.24
CA GLY A 275 2.06 -3.29 -9.77
C GLY A 275 2.05 -2.02 -10.62
N SER A 276 0.97 -1.20 -10.58
CA SER A 276 0.83 0.05 -11.33
C SER A 276 0.72 1.25 -10.38
N LEU A 277 0.11 2.35 -10.80
CA LEU A 277 -0.25 3.49 -9.96
C LEU A 277 -1.75 3.76 -10.12
N GLY A 278 -2.39 4.23 -9.03
CA GLY A 278 -3.80 4.59 -9.03
C GLY A 278 -4.57 3.97 -7.89
N GLY A 279 -5.86 4.30 -7.84
CA GLY A 279 -6.84 3.69 -6.95
C GLY A 279 -8.17 3.53 -7.65
N TYR A 280 -9.11 2.89 -6.99
CA TYR A 280 -10.45 2.70 -7.54
C TYR A 280 -11.49 2.61 -6.43
N VAL A 281 -12.72 2.86 -6.81
CA VAL A 281 -13.94 2.54 -6.05
C VAL A 281 -14.80 1.64 -6.92
N ALA A 282 -15.35 0.58 -6.37
CA ALA A 282 -16.25 -0.34 -7.03
C ALA A 282 -17.53 -0.53 -6.19
N GLY A 283 -18.68 -0.61 -6.83
CA GLY A 283 -19.98 -0.72 -6.17
C GLY A 283 -21.14 -0.66 -7.17
N SER A 284 -22.32 -0.20 -6.71
CA SER A 284 -23.47 -0.05 -7.59
C SER A 284 -23.26 1.07 -8.63
N GLN A 285 -24.00 1.02 -9.72
CA GLN A 285 -23.95 2.04 -10.77
C GLN A 285 -24.32 3.42 -10.20
N GLU A 286 -25.35 3.50 -9.34
CA GLU A 286 -25.79 4.74 -8.72
C GLU A 286 -24.70 5.35 -7.84
N LEU A 287 -23.96 4.53 -7.09
CA LEU A 287 -22.82 5.00 -6.28
C LEU A 287 -21.76 5.63 -7.18
N ILE A 288 -21.39 4.95 -8.25
CA ILE A 288 -20.35 5.41 -9.17
C ILE A 288 -20.78 6.70 -9.88
N ASP A 289 -22.02 6.81 -10.32
CA ASP A 289 -22.57 8.02 -10.93
C ASP A 289 -22.64 9.17 -9.92
N PHE A 290 -22.99 8.88 -8.68
CA PHE A 290 -22.94 9.87 -7.60
C PHE A 290 -21.52 10.40 -7.36
N LEU A 291 -20.51 9.50 -7.29
CA LEU A 291 -19.12 9.88 -7.08
C LEU A 291 -18.54 10.70 -8.24
N ARG A 292 -18.90 10.40 -9.49
CA ARG A 292 -18.53 11.21 -10.67
C ARG A 292 -18.98 12.66 -10.55
N ASN A 293 -20.08 12.92 -9.83
CA ASN A 293 -20.68 14.23 -9.67
C ASN A 293 -20.34 14.91 -8.32
N ARG A 294 -19.74 14.19 -7.36
CA ARG A 294 -19.56 14.71 -5.99
C ARG A 294 -18.17 14.50 -5.40
N ALA A 295 -17.40 13.53 -5.88
CA ALA A 295 -16.08 13.24 -5.34
C ALA A 295 -15.06 14.29 -5.80
N SER A 296 -14.74 15.25 -4.94
CA SER A 296 -13.85 16.38 -5.27
C SER A 296 -12.45 15.92 -5.70
N THR A 297 -11.93 14.84 -5.12
CA THR A 297 -10.62 14.28 -5.45
C THR A 297 -10.57 13.60 -6.83
N TRP A 298 -11.72 13.37 -7.45
CA TRP A 298 -11.84 12.88 -8.82
C TRP A 298 -12.15 14.02 -9.80
N ILE A 299 -13.03 14.95 -9.41
CA ILE A 299 -13.50 16.05 -10.26
C ILE A 299 -12.37 17.05 -10.54
N TYR A 300 -11.61 17.42 -9.49
CA TYR A 300 -10.65 18.55 -9.52
C TYR A 300 -9.19 18.08 -9.62
N THR A 301 -8.96 16.88 -10.15
CA THR A 301 -7.62 16.36 -10.38
C THR A 301 -7.44 15.95 -11.84
N THR A 302 -6.19 15.98 -12.32
CA THR A 302 -5.83 15.41 -13.62
C THR A 302 -6.05 13.89 -13.61
N ALA A 303 -6.55 13.36 -14.71
CA ALA A 303 -6.78 11.93 -14.89
C ALA A 303 -5.48 11.13 -14.80
N LEU A 304 -5.60 9.86 -14.43
CA LEU A 304 -4.49 8.91 -14.41
C LEU A 304 -3.80 8.85 -15.77
N SER A 305 -2.46 8.68 -15.78
CA SER A 305 -1.70 8.64 -17.01
C SER A 305 -2.09 7.45 -17.90
N PRO A 306 -1.94 7.55 -19.24
CA PRO A 306 -2.16 6.42 -20.14
C PRO A 306 -1.31 5.21 -19.79
N ALA A 307 -0.06 5.42 -19.39
CA ALA A 307 0.89 4.37 -19.03
C ALA A 307 0.42 3.57 -17.82
N ASP A 308 0.11 4.26 -16.72
CA ASP A 308 -0.36 3.62 -15.49
C ASP A 308 -1.72 2.94 -15.69
N THR A 309 -2.59 3.56 -16.49
CA THR A 309 -3.92 3.00 -16.81
C THR A 309 -3.80 1.68 -17.57
N ALA A 310 -2.95 1.63 -18.60
CA ALA A 310 -2.72 0.43 -19.40
C ALA A 310 -2.01 -0.67 -18.60
N ALA A 311 -1.01 -0.32 -17.79
CA ALA A 311 -0.35 -1.26 -16.89
C ALA A 311 -1.35 -1.85 -15.87
N GLY A 312 -2.21 -1.01 -15.28
CA GLY A 312 -3.27 -1.47 -14.37
C GLY A 312 -4.26 -2.41 -15.03
N LEU A 313 -4.68 -2.12 -16.28
CA LEU A 313 -5.56 -3.00 -17.06
C LEU A 313 -4.90 -4.36 -17.34
N ALA A 314 -3.65 -4.36 -17.80
CA ALA A 314 -2.90 -5.60 -18.01
C ALA A 314 -2.73 -6.41 -16.71
N ALA A 315 -2.49 -5.73 -15.59
CA ALA A 315 -2.37 -6.38 -14.28
C ALA A 315 -3.69 -7.06 -13.85
N VAL A 316 -4.84 -6.40 -14.03
CA VAL A 316 -6.15 -6.99 -13.73
C VAL A 316 -6.38 -8.26 -14.55
N GLN A 317 -6.06 -8.23 -15.84
CA GLN A 317 -6.17 -9.39 -16.74
C GLN A 317 -5.27 -10.55 -16.26
N ILE A 318 -4.02 -10.28 -15.93
CA ILE A 318 -3.08 -11.28 -15.42
C ILE A 318 -3.59 -11.90 -14.11
N VAL A 319 -4.08 -11.09 -13.18
CA VAL A 319 -4.61 -11.58 -11.89
C VAL A 319 -5.78 -12.53 -12.09
N GLN A 320 -6.64 -12.29 -13.08
CA GLN A 320 -7.79 -13.16 -13.40
C GLN A 320 -7.37 -14.44 -14.11
N THR A 321 -6.35 -14.40 -14.97
CA THR A 321 -5.98 -15.52 -15.84
C THR A 321 -4.84 -16.39 -15.31
N GLU A 322 -4.08 -15.92 -14.30
CA GLU A 322 -2.93 -16.61 -13.71
C GLU A 322 -3.13 -16.86 -12.20
N PRO A 323 -4.06 -17.75 -11.79
CA PRO A 323 -4.29 -18.06 -10.38
C PRO A 323 -3.07 -18.71 -9.69
N GLU A 324 -2.17 -19.32 -10.46
CA GLU A 324 -0.94 -19.93 -9.98
C GLU A 324 0.00 -18.91 -9.30
N ARG A 325 -0.03 -17.63 -9.69
CA ARG A 325 0.73 -16.58 -8.97
C ARG A 325 0.24 -16.40 -7.53
N ARG A 326 -1.08 -16.44 -7.32
CA ARG A 326 -1.65 -16.39 -5.97
C ARG A 326 -1.32 -17.66 -5.19
N ALA A 327 -1.41 -18.83 -5.83
CA ALA A 327 -1.03 -20.09 -5.21
C ALA A 327 0.43 -20.08 -4.77
N GLN A 328 1.35 -19.57 -5.62
CA GLN A 328 2.77 -19.41 -5.26
C GLN A 328 2.97 -18.41 -4.12
N LEU A 329 2.24 -17.28 -4.12
CA LEU A 329 2.27 -16.34 -3.01
C LEU A 329 1.92 -17.02 -1.69
N TRP A 330 0.80 -17.75 -1.65
CA TRP A 330 0.35 -18.42 -0.43
C TRP A 330 1.27 -19.56 -0.01
N HIS A 331 1.84 -20.30 -0.95
CA HIS A 331 2.90 -21.28 -0.65
C HIS A 331 4.09 -20.62 0.06
N ASN A 332 4.57 -19.49 -0.45
CA ASN A 332 5.66 -18.73 0.15
C ASN A 332 5.30 -18.17 1.54
N VAL A 333 4.07 -17.69 1.70
CA VAL A 333 3.54 -17.20 2.99
C VAL A 333 3.53 -18.30 4.02
N ASP A 334 3.00 -19.47 3.68
CA ASP A 334 2.91 -20.62 4.60
C ASP A 334 4.30 -21.16 4.97
N TYR A 335 5.22 -21.14 4.00
CA TYR A 335 6.62 -21.53 4.27
C TYR A 335 7.27 -20.60 5.30
N LEU A 336 7.22 -19.29 5.05
CA LEU A 336 7.82 -18.29 5.95
C LEU A 336 7.13 -18.26 7.31
N ARG A 337 5.78 -18.33 7.35
CA ARG A 337 5.01 -18.35 8.60
C ARG A 337 5.43 -19.50 9.50
N ARG A 338 5.58 -20.73 8.96
CA ARG A 338 6.05 -21.90 9.72
C ARG A 338 7.47 -21.70 10.23
N GLY A 339 8.38 -21.16 9.41
CA GLY A 339 9.74 -20.86 9.82
C GLY A 339 9.80 -19.83 10.96
N LEU A 340 9.03 -18.76 10.86
CA LEU A 340 8.96 -17.71 11.91
C LEU A 340 8.33 -18.23 13.22
N ALA A 341 7.28 -19.05 13.14
CA ALA A 341 6.69 -19.69 14.32
C ALA A 341 7.66 -20.64 15.03
N GLY A 342 8.55 -21.30 14.28
CA GLY A 342 9.61 -22.14 14.85
C GLY A 342 10.63 -21.35 15.70
N LEU A 343 10.78 -20.03 15.46
CA LEU A 343 11.67 -19.18 16.26
C LEU A 343 11.11 -18.92 17.69
N GLU A 344 9.80 -18.97 17.88
CA GLU A 344 9.16 -18.79 19.19
C GLU A 344 9.44 -19.98 20.12
N THR A 345 9.46 -21.20 19.57
CA THR A 345 9.57 -22.45 20.34
C THR A 345 10.98 -22.77 20.83
N ASN A 346 12.01 -22.31 20.11
CA ASN A 346 13.41 -22.59 20.45
C ASN A 346 13.95 -21.76 21.63
N SER A 347 13.14 -20.85 22.21
CA SER A 347 13.53 -19.97 23.32
C SER A 347 13.31 -20.58 24.73
N THR A 348 13.02 -21.89 24.86
CA THR A 348 12.50 -22.50 26.11
C THR A 348 13.50 -23.25 26.96
N THR A 349 14.81 -23.15 26.78
CA THR A 349 15.81 -23.86 27.63
C THR A 349 16.85 -22.87 28.14
N ASP A 350 16.55 -22.07 29.11
CA ASP A 350 17.33 -21.73 30.30
C ASP A 350 16.78 -20.44 30.97
N SER A 351 16.35 -20.56 32.19
CA SER A 351 15.61 -19.48 32.91
C SER A 351 16.50 -18.37 33.48
N GLN A 352 17.75 -18.25 33.05
CA GLN A 352 18.69 -17.22 33.53
C GLN A 352 19.32 -16.31 32.45
N ASN A 353 19.18 -16.62 31.18
CA ASN A 353 19.56 -15.70 30.10
C ASN A 353 18.32 -15.10 29.47
N LEU A 354 18.22 -13.76 29.46
CA LEU A 354 17.23 -12.97 28.72
C LEU A 354 17.44 -13.17 27.19
N LYS A 355 17.15 -14.38 26.69
CA LYS A 355 17.12 -14.63 25.25
C LYS A 355 16.03 -13.78 24.62
N GLN A 356 16.36 -13.15 23.53
CA GLN A 356 15.46 -12.29 22.77
C GLN A 356 14.24 -13.12 22.32
N LYS A 357 13.06 -12.87 22.90
CA LYS A 357 11.83 -13.59 22.54
C LYS A 357 11.23 -13.01 21.28
N PHE A 358 11.39 -13.70 20.18
CA PHE A 358 10.62 -13.43 18.98
C PHE A 358 9.16 -13.84 19.18
N LYS A 359 8.24 -12.99 18.74
CA LYS A 359 6.82 -13.31 18.76
C LYS A 359 6.21 -12.94 17.40
N LEU A 360 5.76 -13.94 16.66
CA LEU A 360 4.98 -13.73 15.45
C LEU A 360 3.59 -13.21 15.85
N ILE A 361 3.21 -12.04 15.35
CA ILE A 361 1.84 -11.54 15.51
C ILE A 361 0.97 -12.37 14.57
N ALA A 362 -0.17 -12.85 15.07
CA ALA A 362 -1.10 -13.62 14.27
C ALA A 362 -1.54 -12.80 13.04
N ALA A 363 -1.30 -13.35 11.85
CA ALA A 363 -1.59 -12.69 10.59
C ALA A 363 -2.04 -13.73 9.56
N ASP A 364 -3.12 -13.42 8.85
CA ASP A 364 -3.71 -14.27 7.82
C ASP A 364 -3.57 -13.68 6.42
N SER A 365 -2.45 -12.99 6.18
CA SER A 365 -2.13 -12.32 4.92
C SER A 365 -0.64 -12.46 4.58
N PRO A 366 -0.18 -11.98 3.41
CA PRO A 366 1.24 -11.92 3.07
C PRO A 366 2.08 -10.94 3.91
N ILE A 367 1.50 -10.32 4.93
CA ILE A 367 2.16 -9.43 5.87
C ILE A 367 2.37 -10.20 7.16
N LEU A 368 3.63 -10.45 7.51
CA LEU A 368 4.03 -11.25 8.68
C LEU A 368 4.84 -10.36 9.64
N PRO A 369 4.20 -9.76 10.65
CA PRO A 369 4.89 -8.92 11.63
C PRO A 369 5.49 -9.76 12.74
N LEU A 370 6.78 -9.52 13.04
CA LEU A 370 7.54 -10.20 14.08
C LEU A 370 7.97 -9.20 15.15
N GLN A 371 7.50 -9.34 16.38
CA GLN A 371 8.04 -8.62 17.53
C GLN A 371 9.38 -9.20 17.94
N VAL A 372 10.37 -8.33 18.16
CA VAL A 372 11.75 -8.70 18.46
C VAL A 372 12.27 -7.93 19.68
N GLY A 373 11.39 -7.57 20.60
CA GLY A 373 11.73 -6.79 21.79
C GLY A 373 11.38 -5.30 21.67
N ASP A 374 12.18 -4.44 22.28
CA ASP A 374 11.99 -2.99 22.27
C ASP A 374 12.47 -2.31 20.96
N ILE A 375 12.39 -0.98 20.90
CA ILE A 375 12.80 -0.20 19.71
C ILE A 375 14.31 -0.39 19.39
N PRO A 376 15.25 -0.23 20.35
CA PRO A 376 16.66 -0.49 20.12
C PRO A 376 16.96 -1.89 19.58
N GLN A 377 16.35 -2.91 20.16
CA GLN A 377 16.53 -4.32 19.72
C GLN A 377 15.99 -4.52 18.30
N THR A 378 14.77 -4.05 18.02
CA THR A 378 14.19 -4.13 16.67
C THR A 378 15.08 -3.46 15.62
N LEU A 379 15.69 -2.31 15.95
CA LEU A 379 16.62 -1.62 15.05
C LEU A 379 17.92 -2.38 14.83
N LYS A 380 18.46 -3.03 15.89
CA LYS A 380 19.65 -3.89 15.78
C LYS A 380 19.41 -5.09 14.86
N VAL A 381 18.29 -5.79 15.05
CA VAL A 381 17.94 -6.93 14.19
C VAL A 381 17.73 -6.49 12.74
N ALA A 382 17.05 -5.36 12.50
CA ALA A 382 16.89 -4.81 11.16
C ALA A 382 18.24 -4.43 10.51
N ALA A 383 19.22 -3.96 11.29
CA ALA A 383 20.58 -3.67 10.81
C ALA A 383 21.31 -4.97 10.44
N HIS A 384 21.25 -5.97 11.30
CA HIS A 384 21.86 -7.29 11.05
C HIS A 384 21.30 -7.96 9.78
N LEU A 385 19.98 -7.99 9.62
CA LEU A 385 19.34 -8.46 8.38
C LEU A 385 19.86 -7.72 7.14
N ARG A 386 20.07 -6.41 7.26
CA ARG A 386 20.60 -5.59 6.14
C ARG A 386 22.06 -5.98 5.82
N GLU A 387 22.88 -6.25 6.81
CA GLU A 387 24.26 -6.74 6.63
C GLU A 387 24.27 -8.09 5.91
N ALA A 388 23.31 -8.96 6.21
CA ALA A 388 23.09 -10.23 5.54
C ALA A 388 22.41 -10.13 4.15
N GLY A 389 22.19 -8.91 3.62
CA GLY A 389 21.58 -8.74 2.30
C GLY A 389 20.06 -8.85 2.30
N ILE A 390 19.41 -8.65 3.44
CA ILE A 390 17.95 -8.72 3.60
C ILE A 390 17.41 -7.33 3.98
N PHE A 391 16.44 -6.82 3.23
CA PHE A 391 15.80 -5.54 3.52
C PHE A 391 14.40 -5.76 4.12
N ALA A 392 14.30 -5.54 5.43
CA ALA A 392 13.05 -5.58 6.18
C ALA A 392 12.93 -4.32 7.06
N PRO A 393 11.78 -3.62 7.07
CA PRO A 393 11.63 -2.41 7.84
C PRO A 393 11.34 -2.69 9.31
N ALA A 394 12.00 -1.94 10.19
CA ALA A 394 11.61 -1.83 11.59
C ALA A 394 10.47 -0.79 11.71
N ILE A 395 9.27 -1.27 11.97
CA ILE A 395 8.10 -0.42 12.23
C ILE A 395 8.04 -0.11 13.72
N ARG A 396 7.82 1.15 14.07
CA ARG A 396 7.88 1.64 15.45
C ARG A 396 6.87 2.76 15.69
N PRO A 397 6.61 3.11 16.95
CA PRO A 397 5.79 4.27 17.29
C PRO A 397 6.23 5.54 16.53
N PRO A 398 5.30 6.45 16.15
CA PRO A 398 3.86 6.38 16.42
C PRO A 398 3.06 5.55 15.40
N THR A 399 3.71 4.86 14.44
CA THR A 399 3.02 4.11 13.37
C THR A 399 2.29 2.88 13.94
N VAL A 400 2.89 2.21 14.91
CA VAL A 400 2.35 1.05 15.65
C VAL A 400 2.59 1.25 17.15
N PRO A 401 1.78 0.63 18.03
CA PRO A 401 1.98 0.78 19.48
C PRO A 401 3.27 0.13 19.98
N THR A 402 3.68 -1.00 19.38
CA THR A 402 4.89 -1.75 19.74
C THR A 402 5.78 -1.96 18.54
N ALA A 403 7.11 -1.84 18.73
CA ALA A 403 8.08 -2.03 17.65
C ALA A 403 8.04 -3.48 17.12
N ARG A 404 8.22 -3.62 15.80
CA ARG A 404 8.24 -4.93 15.11
C ARG A 404 8.99 -4.86 13.79
N LEU A 405 9.50 -5.98 13.31
CA LEU A 405 9.85 -6.16 11.92
C LEU A 405 8.58 -6.51 11.14
N ARG A 406 8.38 -5.90 9.98
CA ARG A 406 7.25 -6.20 9.12
C ARG A 406 7.75 -6.86 7.84
N PHE A 407 7.57 -8.16 7.73
CA PHE A 407 7.90 -8.88 6.51
C PHE A 407 6.71 -8.90 5.57
N THR A 408 6.97 -8.60 4.30
CA THR A 408 5.99 -8.81 3.21
C THR A 408 6.52 -9.87 2.27
N VAL A 409 5.67 -10.86 2.02
CA VAL A 409 5.99 -11.97 1.11
C VAL A 409 5.52 -11.63 -0.29
N MET A 410 6.32 -12.02 -1.29
CA MET A 410 5.95 -11.91 -2.70
C MET A 410 5.91 -13.30 -3.36
N ALA A 411 5.08 -13.46 -4.38
CA ALA A 411 5.03 -14.68 -5.20
C ALA A 411 6.38 -14.99 -5.86
N THR A 412 7.19 -13.96 -6.10
CA THR A 412 8.50 -14.06 -6.75
C THR A 412 9.66 -14.36 -5.79
N HIS A 413 9.42 -14.45 -4.47
CA HIS A 413 10.43 -14.95 -3.56
C HIS A 413 10.73 -16.43 -3.85
N THR A 414 12.01 -16.79 -3.87
CA THR A 414 12.44 -18.18 -3.93
C THR A 414 12.50 -18.80 -2.53
N GLN A 415 12.39 -20.12 -2.44
CA GLN A 415 12.51 -20.83 -1.17
C GLN A 415 13.86 -20.52 -0.48
N ALA A 416 14.96 -20.47 -1.22
CA ALA A 416 16.28 -20.12 -0.69
C ALA A 416 16.31 -18.73 -0.04
N GLN A 417 15.59 -17.74 -0.59
CA GLN A 417 15.49 -16.41 0.00
C GLN A 417 14.69 -16.40 1.30
N LEU A 418 13.62 -17.19 1.37
CA LEU A 418 12.82 -17.34 2.60
C LEU A 418 13.61 -18.07 3.68
N GLU A 419 14.33 -19.12 3.31
CA GLU A 419 15.18 -19.88 4.21
C GLU A 419 16.34 -19.02 4.74
N HIS A 420 16.98 -18.22 3.88
CA HIS A 420 18.03 -17.30 4.30
C HIS A 420 17.53 -16.29 5.36
N LEU A 421 16.31 -15.76 5.21
CA LEU A 421 15.70 -14.91 6.24
C LEU A 421 15.52 -15.65 7.57
N ILE A 422 14.99 -16.88 7.53
CA ILE A 422 14.74 -17.70 8.73
C ILE A 422 16.07 -17.98 9.45
N THR A 423 17.08 -18.47 8.72
CA THR A 423 18.41 -18.81 9.27
C THR A 423 19.08 -17.56 9.88
N THR A 424 19.05 -16.42 9.18
CA THR A 424 19.63 -15.18 9.70
C THR A 424 18.93 -14.73 11.00
N LEU A 425 17.61 -14.92 11.10
CA LEU A 425 16.88 -14.61 12.35
C LEU A 425 17.22 -15.61 13.47
N GLN A 426 17.48 -16.88 13.16
CA GLN A 426 17.95 -17.87 14.15
C GLN A 426 19.29 -17.47 14.74
N GLU A 427 20.25 -17.07 13.90
CA GLU A 427 21.57 -16.60 14.35
C GLU A 427 21.48 -15.44 15.33
N VAL A 428 20.54 -14.51 15.11
CA VAL A 428 20.32 -13.36 16.04
C VAL A 428 19.66 -13.80 17.34
N ASN A 429 18.79 -14.79 17.29
CA ASN A 429 18.08 -15.28 18.48
C ASN A 429 19.01 -16.04 19.44
N ASP A 430 20.15 -16.55 18.93
CA ASP A 430 21.15 -17.27 19.70
C ASP A 430 22.22 -16.34 20.34
N ILE A 431 22.24 -15.04 20.01
CA ILE A 431 23.11 -13.99 20.56
C ILE A 431 22.39 -13.24 21.69
#